data_99dce4e9089c35cd2fdfab5fb1117ba2
#
_entry.id   99dce4e9089c35cd2fdfab5fb1117ba2
#
_cell.length_a   1.000
_cell.length_b   1.000
_cell.length_c   1.000
_cell.angle_alpha   90.00
_cell.angle_beta   90.00
_cell.angle_gamma   90.00
#
_symmetry.space_group_name_H-M   'P 1'
#
loop_
_entity.id
_entity.type
_entity.pdbx_description
1 polymer ?
#
loop_
_entity_poly.entity_id
_entity_poly.type
_entity_poly.pdbx_seq_one_letter_code
_entity_poly.pdbx_strand_id
1 'polypeptide(L)'
;MFPIEFRFSGSELFEGGYDLEEGVRIAQTLESRIDLLHVSAGTYQRGFGDTHPSMFKDHGCNVYLAAEIKKHVSIPVATIGGLNDPAQMEEIIASGKADVVYMARALLADPFLPRKVMENRSEDIVHCLRCFTCMAERAATGTRRCTVNPLIGREMEGDEVQPALVKKKVLIAGGGPGGLYAAWTAARRGHSVVLCEKEVALGGILKS
;
A
#
# COMPACT_ATOMS: atom_id res chain seq x y z
N MET A 1 -9.34 -16.30 25.24
CA MET A 1 -10.31 -16.02 24.18
C MET A 1 -9.53 -15.41 23.03
N PHE A 2 -9.73 -15.85 21.79
CA PHE A 2 -9.08 -15.25 20.64
C PHE A 2 -9.95 -14.10 20.11
N PRO A 3 -9.37 -12.93 19.74
CA PRO A 3 -10.11 -11.88 19.07
C PRO A 3 -10.52 -12.35 17.67
N ILE A 4 -11.74 -12.03 17.29
CA ILE A 4 -12.33 -12.39 15.98
C ILE A 4 -12.49 -11.11 15.16
N GLU A 5 -11.75 -11.03 14.07
CA GLU A 5 -11.95 -10.02 13.03
C GLU A 5 -12.79 -10.60 11.90
N PHE A 6 -13.81 -9.88 11.47
CA PHE A 6 -14.62 -10.26 10.32
C PHE A 6 -14.51 -9.20 9.23
N ARG A 7 -14.06 -9.62 8.04
CA ARG A 7 -13.96 -8.75 6.87
C ARG A 7 -15.09 -9.02 5.89
N PHE A 8 -15.77 -7.93 5.48
CA PHE A 8 -16.82 -7.98 4.47
C PHE A 8 -16.81 -6.71 3.61
N SER A 9 -17.57 -6.70 2.53
CA SER A 9 -17.80 -5.48 1.74
C SER A 9 -18.93 -4.68 2.37
N GLY A 10 -18.72 -3.41 2.69
CA GLY A 10 -19.79 -2.54 3.20
C GLY A 10 -20.87 -2.26 2.14
N SER A 11 -20.53 -2.44 0.87
CA SER A 11 -21.43 -2.46 -0.28
C SER A 11 -20.72 -3.20 -1.42
N GLU A 12 -21.49 -3.91 -2.26
CA GLU A 12 -20.95 -4.58 -3.44
C GLU A 12 -20.70 -3.62 -4.62
N LEU A 13 -21.24 -2.41 -4.56
CA LEU A 13 -21.04 -1.31 -5.53
C LEU A 13 -21.46 -1.63 -6.97
N PHE A 14 -22.49 -2.44 -7.15
CA PHE A 14 -23.08 -2.70 -8.48
C PHE A 14 -24.58 -2.95 -8.38
N GLU A 15 -25.30 -2.76 -9.48
CA GLU A 15 -26.74 -3.01 -9.58
C GLU A 15 -27.05 -4.51 -9.38
N GLY A 16 -27.93 -4.81 -8.44
CA GLY A 16 -28.30 -6.18 -8.04
C GLY A 16 -27.40 -6.77 -6.95
N GLY A 17 -26.33 -6.11 -6.56
CA GLY A 17 -25.59 -6.40 -5.33
C GLY A 17 -26.21 -5.67 -4.13
N TYR A 18 -25.80 -6.04 -2.91
CA TYR A 18 -26.25 -5.31 -1.72
C TYR A 18 -25.58 -3.93 -1.59
N ASP A 19 -26.35 -2.99 -1.09
CA ASP A 19 -25.94 -1.61 -0.85
C ASP A 19 -25.39 -1.38 0.56
N LEU A 20 -25.08 -0.13 0.91
CA LEU A 20 -24.58 0.24 2.22
C LEU A 20 -25.60 0.05 3.33
N GLU A 21 -26.91 0.19 3.05
CA GLU A 21 -27.95 0.00 4.04
C GLU A 21 -28.02 -1.48 4.47
N GLU A 22 -27.94 -2.40 3.52
CA GLU A 22 -27.81 -3.83 3.82
C GLU A 22 -26.49 -4.14 4.52
N GLY A 23 -25.37 -3.49 4.13
CA GLY A 23 -24.10 -3.58 4.81
C GLY A 23 -24.17 -3.20 6.30
N VAL A 24 -24.92 -2.16 6.64
CA VAL A 24 -25.21 -1.79 8.03
C VAL A 24 -25.98 -2.89 8.77
N ARG A 25 -27.03 -3.45 8.15
CA ARG A 25 -27.81 -4.56 8.75
C ARG A 25 -26.97 -5.81 9.01
N ILE A 26 -26.06 -6.13 8.08
CA ILE A 26 -25.10 -7.23 8.25
C ILE A 26 -24.17 -6.95 9.43
N ALA A 27 -23.60 -5.74 9.51
CA ALA A 27 -22.72 -5.33 10.59
C ALA A 27 -23.39 -5.45 11.97
N GLN A 28 -24.61 -4.96 12.12
CA GLN A 28 -25.40 -5.06 13.35
C GLN A 28 -25.72 -6.51 13.75
N THR A 29 -25.95 -7.39 12.77
CA THR A 29 -26.20 -8.81 13.02
C THR A 29 -24.95 -9.53 13.54
N LEU A 30 -23.77 -9.12 13.10
CA LEU A 30 -22.48 -9.74 13.44
C LEU A 30 -21.88 -9.20 14.76
N GLU A 31 -22.20 -7.96 15.13
CA GLU A 31 -21.58 -7.19 16.21
C GLU A 31 -21.40 -7.97 17.51
N SER A 32 -22.40 -8.77 17.93
CA SER A 32 -22.35 -9.54 19.17
C SER A 32 -21.43 -10.77 19.13
N ARG A 33 -20.82 -11.07 17.97
CA ARG A 33 -20.07 -12.32 17.74
C ARG A 33 -18.62 -12.10 17.29
N ILE A 34 -18.23 -10.86 17.12
CA ILE A 34 -16.92 -10.46 16.62
C ILE A 34 -16.36 -9.30 17.44
N ASP A 35 -15.03 -9.12 17.42
CA ASP A 35 -14.34 -8.07 18.17
C ASP A 35 -13.92 -6.88 17.29
N LEU A 36 -13.82 -7.08 15.99
CA LEU A 36 -13.42 -6.07 15.01
C LEU A 36 -14.11 -6.30 13.67
N LEU A 37 -14.70 -5.26 13.11
CA LEU A 37 -15.32 -5.29 11.79
C LEU A 37 -14.42 -4.61 10.77
N HIS A 38 -13.96 -5.35 9.76
CA HIS A 38 -13.11 -4.83 8.69
C HIS A 38 -13.94 -4.57 7.43
N VAL A 39 -14.20 -3.31 7.15
CA VAL A 39 -15.04 -2.87 6.03
C VAL A 39 -14.21 -2.66 4.78
N SER A 40 -14.49 -3.46 3.75
CA SER A 40 -13.98 -3.30 2.38
C SER A 40 -15.10 -2.91 1.42
N ALA A 41 -14.92 -3.04 0.11
CA ALA A 41 -15.91 -2.71 -0.89
C ALA A 41 -15.84 -3.63 -2.10
N GLY A 42 -16.95 -3.76 -2.82
CA GLY A 42 -17.02 -4.44 -4.10
C GLY A 42 -17.04 -5.95 -4.01
N THR A 43 -17.09 -6.59 -5.17
CA THR A 43 -17.08 -8.05 -5.33
C THR A 43 -16.17 -8.46 -6.48
N TYR A 44 -15.62 -9.68 -6.42
CA TYR A 44 -14.80 -10.24 -7.50
C TYR A 44 -15.59 -10.60 -8.75
N GLN A 45 -16.92 -10.72 -8.66
CA GLN A 45 -17.78 -10.99 -9.83
C GLN A 45 -17.73 -9.88 -10.87
N ARG A 46 -17.41 -8.63 -10.46
CA ARG A 46 -17.26 -7.45 -11.32
C ARG A 46 -15.80 -7.06 -11.55
N GLY A 47 -14.87 -7.95 -11.24
CA GLY A 47 -13.45 -7.72 -11.36
C GLY A 47 -12.82 -7.03 -10.16
N PHE A 48 -11.62 -6.49 -10.34
CA PHE A 48 -10.81 -5.97 -9.23
C PHE A 48 -11.00 -4.47 -8.95
N GLY A 49 -11.77 -3.75 -9.78
CA GLY A 49 -11.80 -2.28 -9.76
C GLY A 49 -12.25 -1.66 -8.44
N ASP A 50 -13.24 -2.25 -7.79
CA ASP A 50 -13.80 -1.76 -6.52
C ASP A 50 -13.10 -2.38 -5.31
N THR A 51 -12.82 -3.68 -5.38
CA THR A 51 -12.11 -4.40 -4.30
C THR A 51 -10.64 -3.95 -4.15
N HIS A 52 -10.04 -3.47 -5.23
CA HIS A 52 -8.64 -3.04 -5.28
C HIS A 52 -8.53 -1.69 -6.00
N PRO A 53 -8.77 -0.55 -5.33
CA PRO A 53 -8.74 0.75 -5.98
C PRO A 53 -7.45 1.00 -6.75
N SER A 54 -7.59 1.33 -8.04
CA SER A 54 -6.49 1.64 -8.95
C SER A 54 -6.01 3.09 -8.79
N MET A 55 -5.00 3.48 -9.58
CA MET A 55 -4.53 4.86 -9.63
C MET A 55 -5.58 5.86 -10.16
N PHE A 56 -6.64 5.37 -10.80
CA PHE A 56 -7.73 6.19 -11.35
C PHE A 56 -8.86 6.43 -10.33
N LYS A 57 -8.79 5.85 -9.13
CA LYS A 57 -9.73 6.12 -8.04
C LYS A 57 -9.06 6.97 -6.97
N ASP A 58 -9.84 7.75 -6.25
CA ASP A 58 -9.34 8.56 -5.15
C ASP A 58 -8.72 7.70 -4.04
N HIS A 59 -7.78 8.29 -3.30
CA HIS A 59 -7.26 7.68 -2.09
C HIS A 59 -8.35 7.63 -1.03
N GLY A 60 -8.48 6.50 -0.33
CA GLY A 60 -9.50 6.34 0.70
C GLY A 60 -10.94 6.27 0.17
N CYS A 61 -11.13 5.94 -1.11
CA CYS A 61 -12.45 5.90 -1.77
C CYS A 61 -13.50 5.03 -1.07
N ASN A 62 -13.11 4.10 -0.20
CA ASN A 62 -14.02 3.21 0.53
C ASN A 62 -14.24 3.64 2.00
N VAL A 63 -13.58 4.71 2.47
CA VAL A 63 -13.65 5.16 3.88
C VAL A 63 -15.08 5.53 4.29
N TYR A 64 -15.89 6.07 3.37
CA TYR A 64 -17.28 6.44 3.65
C TYR A 64 -18.13 5.25 4.09
N LEU A 65 -17.85 4.03 3.59
CA LEU A 65 -18.56 2.80 3.98
C LEU A 65 -18.28 2.46 5.45
N ALA A 66 -17.02 2.50 5.85
CA ALA A 66 -16.64 2.26 7.24
C ALA A 66 -17.19 3.34 8.17
N ALA A 67 -17.10 4.62 7.74
CA ALA A 67 -17.60 5.75 8.52
C ALA A 67 -19.11 5.69 8.75
N GLU A 68 -19.90 5.23 7.76
CA GLU A 68 -21.35 5.06 7.95
C GLU A 68 -21.64 3.87 8.88
N ILE A 69 -21.06 2.70 8.61
CA ILE A 69 -21.27 1.48 9.42
C ILE A 69 -20.89 1.74 10.89
N LYS A 70 -19.80 2.45 11.14
CA LYS A 70 -19.35 2.80 12.49
C LYS A 70 -20.39 3.54 13.32
N LYS A 71 -21.29 4.32 12.72
CA LYS A 71 -22.36 5.01 13.43
C LYS A 71 -23.45 4.07 14.01
N HIS A 72 -23.48 2.83 13.52
CA HIS A 72 -24.54 1.87 13.78
C HIS A 72 -24.11 0.65 14.59
N VAL A 73 -22.81 0.54 14.93
CA VAL A 73 -22.23 -0.53 15.73
C VAL A 73 -21.38 0.02 16.88
N SER A 74 -21.22 -0.76 17.95
CA SER A 74 -20.43 -0.37 19.14
C SER A 74 -19.00 -0.93 19.12
N ILE A 75 -18.74 -1.93 18.29
CA ILE A 75 -17.41 -2.55 18.16
C ILE A 75 -16.50 -1.71 17.27
N PRO A 76 -15.17 -1.83 17.41
CA PRO A 76 -14.22 -1.17 16.53
C PRO A 76 -14.43 -1.50 15.05
N VAL A 77 -14.27 -0.48 14.19
CA VAL A 77 -14.41 -0.60 12.74
C VAL A 77 -13.11 -0.24 12.05
N ALA A 78 -12.65 -1.12 11.19
CA ALA A 78 -11.49 -0.91 10.33
C ALA A 78 -11.91 -0.56 8.90
N THR A 79 -11.09 0.26 8.24
CA THR A 79 -11.27 0.62 6.83
C THR A 79 -10.06 0.22 5.99
N ILE A 80 -10.29 -0.02 4.69
CA ILE A 80 -9.25 -0.26 3.68
C ILE A 80 -9.68 0.33 2.33
N GLY A 81 -8.72 0.75 1.51
CA GLY A 81 -9.01 1.15 0.13
C GLY A 81 -8.11 2.28 -0.38
N GLY A 82 -7.00 1.92 -1.01
CA GLY A 82 -6.09 2.88 -1.63
C GLY A 82 -5.37 3.83 -0.66
N LEU A 83 -5.22 3.43 0.61
CA LEU A 83 -4.57 4.20 1.66
C LEU A 83 -3.07 3.94 1.66
N ASN A 84 -2.26 5.00 1.60
CA ASN A 84 -0.79 4.96 1.64
C ASN A 84 -0.16 6.28 2.09
N ASP A 85 -0.96 7.27 2.44
CA ASP A 85 -0.52 8.55 2.97
C ASP A 85 -0.76 8.60 4.48
N PRO A 86 0.29 8.74 5.32
CA PRO A 86 0.16 8.80 6.77
C PRO A 86 -0.75 9.93 7.26
N ALA A 87 -0.69 11.11 6.64
CA ALA A 87 -1.53 12.25 7.05
C ALA A 87 -3.02 11.97 6.82
N GLN A 88 -3.36 11.36 5.68
CA GLN A 88 -4.73 10.95 5.40
C GLN A 88 -5.20 9.85 6.35
N MET A 89 -4.34 8.87 6.67
CA MET A 89 -4.67 7.79 7.60
C MET A 89 -4.90 8.31 9.01
N GLU A 90 -4.09 9.25 9.47
CA GLU A 90 -4.27 9.94 10.76
C GLU A 90 -5.58 10.72 10.79
N GLU A 91 -5.91 11.46 9.74
CA GLU A 91 -7.17 12.20 9.64
C GLU A 91 -8.39 11.27 9.75
N ILE A 92 -8.35 10.09 9.13
CA ILE A 92 -9.44 9.11 9.18
C ILE A 92 -9.71 8.69 10.63
N ILE A 93 -8.67 8.42 11.39
CA ILE A 93 -8.76 8.02 12.80
C ILE A 93 -9.21 9.22 13.66
N ALA A 94 -8.53 10.35 13.54
CA ALA A 94 -8.81 11.56 14.35
C ALA A 94 -10.22 12.11 14.14
N SER A 95 -10.77 12.00 12.91
CA SER A 95 -12.15 12.40 12.61
C SER A 95 -13.20 11.34 12.98
N GLY A 96 -12.80 10.20 13.52
CA GLY A 96 -13.71 9.13 13.95
C GLY A 96 -14.38 8.35 12.80
N LYS A 97 -13.83 8.43 11.58
CA LYS A 97 -14.36 7.70 10.41
C LYS A 97 -14.09 6.19 10.49
N ALA A 98 -13.01 5.80 11.17
CA ALA A 98 -12.67 4.41 11.48
C ALA A 98 -11.81 4.36 12.76
N ASP A 99 -11.66 3.19 13.38
CA ASP A 99 -10.77 2.97 14.53
C ASP A 99 -9.42 2.39 14.09
N VAL A 100 -9.40 1.69 12.95
CA VAL A 100 -8.21 1.05 12.40
C VAL A 100 -8.13 1.31 10.90
N VAL A 101 -6.93 1.55 10.39
CA VAL A 101 -6.65 1.66 8.96
C VAL A 101 -5.82 0.46 8.50
N TYR A 102 -6.30 -0.23 7.48
CA TYR A 102 -5.60 -1.35 6.86
C TYR A 102 -4.90 -0.94 5.56
N MET A 103 -3.70 -1.47 5.40
CA MET A 103 -2.87 -1.30 4.20
C MET A 103 -2.40 -2.65 3.70
N ALA A 104 -2.43 -2.89 2.39
CA ALA A 104 -1.83 -4.07 1.79
C ALA A 104 -0.75 -3.66 0.76
N ARG A 105 -1.16 -3.06 -0.35
CA ARG A 105 -0.23 -2.67 -1.42
C ARG A 105 0.77 -1.59 -1.00
N ALA A 106 0.41 -0.73 -0.05
CA ALA A 106 1.35 0.23 0.54
C ALA A 106 2.53 -0.48 1.20
N LEU A 107 2.28 -1.57 1.94
CA LEU A 107 3.31 -2.38 2.57
C LEU A 107 4.10 -3.26 1.58
N LEU A 108 3.54 -3.56 0.40
CA LEU A 108 4.32 -4.17 -0.69
C LEU A 108 5.30 -3.17 -1.31
N ALA A 109 4.92 -1.89 -1.40
CA ALA A 109 5.78 -0.83 -1.89
C ALA A 109 6.85 -0.44 -0.86
N ASP A 110 6.45 -0.33 0.39
CA ASP A 110 7.33 0.02 1.52
C ASP A 110 6.95 -0.78 2.78
N PRO A 111 7.61 -1.90 3.07
CA PRO A 111 7.31 -2.72 4.26
C PRO A 111 7.62 -1.99 5.57
N PHE A 112 8.44 -0.94 5.53
CA PHE A 112 8.83 -0.14 6.70
C PHE A 112 7.98 1.11 6.89
N LEU A 113 6.92 1.31 6.11
CA LEU A 113 6.04 2.48 6.19
C LEU A 113 5.61 2.80 7.65
N PRO A 114 5.08 1.86 8.45
CA PRO A 114 4.69 2.16 9.82
C PRO A 114 5.87 2.60 10.69
N ARG A 115 7.03 1.95 10.55
CA ARG A 115 8.26 2.33 11.29
C ARG A 115 8.71 3.75 10.92
N LYS A 116 8.72 4.09 9.64
CA LYS A 116 9.09 5.43 9.16
C LYS A 116 8.19 6.51 9.73
N VAL A 117 6.89 6.24 9.81
CA VAL A 117 5.93 7.15 10.46
C VAL A 117 6.25 7.34 11.93
N MET A 118 6.47 6.25 12.68
CA MET A 118 6.83 6.29 14.11
C MET A 118 8.14 7.04 14.37
N GLU A 119 9.06 7.01 13.42
CA GLU A 119 10.38 7.69 13.49
C GLU A 119 10.36 9.12 12.90
N ASN A 120 9.18 9.66 12.55
CA ASN A 120 9.00 10.96 11.88
C ASN A 120 9.81 11.10 10.58
N ARG A 121 9.85 10.03 9.78
CA ARG A 121 10.54 9.96 8.48
C ARG A 121 9.56 9.69 7.34
N SER A 122 8.43 10.40 7.34
CA SER A 122 7.38 10.19 6.34
C SER A 122 7.82 10.53 4.92
N GLU A 123 8.80 11.43 4.78
CA GLU A 123 9.42 11.79 3.50
C GLU A 123 10.23 10.65 2.86
N ASP A 124 10.66 9.66 3.65
CA ASP A 124 11.36 8.47 3.18
C ASP A 124 10.42 7.37 2.66
N ILE A 125 9.11 7.55 2.76
CA ILE A 125 8.13 6.52 2.38
C ILE A 125 8.09 6.36 0.86
N VAL A 126 8.20 5.11 0.41
CA VAL A 126 7.99 4.74 -0.99
C VAL A 126 6.51 4.44 -1.22
N HIS A 127 5.78 5.41 -1.77
CA HIS A 127 4.34 5.30 -1.96
C HIS A 127 3.96 4.29 -3.05
N CYS A 128 2.92 3.50 -2.78
CA CYS A 128 2.32 2.60 -3.77
C CYS A 128 1.64 3.40 -4.88
N LEU A 129 2.04 3.18 -6.13
CA LEU A 129 1.46 3.83 -7.31
C LEU A 129 0.05 3.32 -7.66
N ARG A 130 -0.44 2.29 -7.01
CA ARG A 130 -1.72 1.61 -7.33
C ARG A 130 -1.82 1.16 -8.80
N CYS A 131 -0.67 0.87 -9.43
CA CYS A 131 -0.50 0.54 -10.85
C CYS A 131 -0.87 -0.89 -11.23
N PHE A 132 -1.24 -1.74 -10.27
CA PHE A 132 -1.61 -3.15 -10.45
C PHE A 132 -0.50 -4.10 -10.92
N THR A 133 0.73 -3.66 -11.12
CA THR A 133 1.85 -4.55 -11.52
C THR A 133 1.95 -5.80 -10.61
N CYS A 134 1.82 -5.63 -9.29
CA CYS A 134 1.88 -6.75 -8.34
C CYS A 134 0.72 -7.76 -8.49
N MET A 135 -0.42 -7.33 -9.00
CA MET A 135 -1.58 -8.20 -9.25
C MET A 135 -1.44 -8.91 -10.60
N ALA A 136 -1.02 -8.20 -11.65
CA ALA A 136 -0.79 -8.74 -12.99
C ALA A 136 0.34 -9.79 -12.95
N GLU A 137 1.46 -9.51 -12.31
CA GLU A 137 2.57 -10.45 -12.18
C GLU A 137 2.16 -11.72 -11.43
N ARG A 138 1.39 -11.59 -10.35
CA ARG A 138 0.88 -12.76 -9.62
C ARG A 138 0.01 -13.63 -10.52
N ALA A 139 -0.86 -13.05 -11.32
CA ALA A 139 -1.71 -13.79 -12.24
C ALA A 139 -0.90 -14.48 -13.35
N ALA A 140 0.14 -13.83 -13.85
CA ALA A 140 0.95 -14.33 -14.95
C ALA A 140 2.01 -15.37 -14.52
N THR A 141 2.65 -15.18 -13.36
CA THR A 141 3.85 -15.94 -12.96
C THR A 141 3.73 -16.64 -11.60
N GLY A 142 2.64 -16.42 -10.86
CA GLY A 142 2.50 -16.89 -9.48
C GLY A 142 3.31 -16.10 -8.44
N THR A 143 4.21 -15.22 -8.88
CA THR A 143 5.04 -14.36 -8.01
C THR A 143 4.53 -12.92 -8.02
N ARG A 144 5.05 -12.08 -7.12
CA ARG A 144 4.74 -10.65 -7.12
C ARG A 144 5.97 -9.84 -7.51
N ARG A 145 5.74 -8.78 -8.27
CA ARG A 145 6.72 -7.72 -8.52
C ARG A 145 6.10 -6.37 -8.19
N CYS A 146 6.91 -5.42 -7.80
CA CYS A 146 6.46 -4.06 -7.54
C CYS A 146 7.24 -3.08 -8.40
N THR A 147 6.56 -2.09 -8.98
CA THR A 147 7.18 -1.06 -9.81
C THR A 147 8.17 -0.20 -9.02
N VAL A 148 7.91 0.00 -7.73
CA VAL A 148 8.71 0.90 -6.87
C VAL A 148 9.51 0.16 -5.78
N ASN A 149 9.29 -1.14 -5.58
CA ASN A 149 10.05 -1.96 -4.64
C ASN A 149 10.68 -3.16 -5.34
N PRO A 150 11.97 -3.09 -5.71
CA PRO A 150 12.66 -4.21 -6.37
C PRO A 150 13.00 -5.38 -5.44
N LEU A 151 12.82 -5.22 -4.13
CA LEU A 151 13.15 -6.25 -3.13
C LEU A 151 11.96 -7.16 -2.76
N ILE A 152 10.78 -6.87 -3.27
CA ILE A 152 9.58 -7.69 -3.02
C ILE A 152 9.82 -9.16 -3.41
N GLY A 153 9.48 -10.08 -2.51
CA GLY A 153 9.72 -11.52 -2.69
C GLY A 153 11.16 -11.96 -2.39
N ARG A 154 12.01 -11.04 -1.92
CA ARG A 154 13.40 -11.28 -1.54
C ARG A 154 13.68 -10.94 -0.08
N GLU A 155 12.65 -10.88 0.74
CA GLU A 155 12.72 -10.47 2.15
C GLU A 155 13.66 -11.39 2.96
N MET A 156 13.75 -12.68 2.57
CA MET A 156 14.65 -13.63 3.20
C MET A 156 16.15 -13.42 2.86
N GLU A 157 16.45 -12.59 1.85
CA GLU A 157 17.83 -12.23 1.51
C GLU A 157 18.35 -11.08 2.37
N GLY A 158 17.49 -10.49 3.22
CA GLY A 158 17.75 -9.37 4.11
C GLY A 158 17.33 -8.04 3.52
N ASP A 159 16.67 -7.25 4.34
CA ASP A 159 16.13 -5.94 3.97
C ASP A 159 17.20 -4.85 3.89
N GLU A 160 18.37 -5.10 4.46
CA GLU A 160 19.45 -4.14 4.51
C GLU A 160 20.48 -4.40 3.42
N VAL A 161 20.86 -3.32 2.75
CA VAL A 161 21.96 -3.33 1.80
C VAL A 161 23.26 -3.57 2.58
N GLN A 162 23.78 -4.80 2.53
CA GLN A 162 24.98 -5.18 3.27
C GLN A 162 26.21 -4.41 2.76
N PRO A 163 27.06 -3.89 3.66
CA PRO A 163 28.32 -3.27 3.28
C PRO A 163 29.20 -4.22 2.46
N ALA A 164 29.87 -3.69 1.46
CA ALA A 164 30.80 -4.48 0.65
C ALA A 164 32.06 -4.81 1.45
N LEU A 165 32.50 -6.06 1.39
CA LEU A 165 33.77 -6.49 2.01
C LEU A 165 34.95 -5.74 1.42
N VAL A 166 34.91 -5.42 0.12
CA VAL A 166 35.94 -4.64 -0.57
C VAL A 166 35.28 -3.43 -1.23
N LYS A 167 35.67 -2.24 -0.81
CA LYS A 167 35.23 -0.97 -1.41
C LYS A 167 35.83 -0.80 -2.80
N LYS A 168 35.02 -0.42 -3.76
CA LYS A 168 35.41 -0.21 -5.17
C LYS A 168 35.00 1.19 -5.63
N LYS A 169 35.63 1.64 -6.72
CA LYS A 169 35.12 2.76 -7.52
C LYS A 169 34.14 2.20 -8.56
N VAL A 170 32.93 2.74 -8.59
CA VAL A 170 31.85 2.29 -9.48
C VAL A 170 31.46 3.45 -10.37
N LEU A 171 31.56 3.25 -11.69
CA LEU A 171 31.07 4.18 -12.69
C LEU A 171 29.72 3.70 -13.20
N ILE A 172 28.73 4.58 -13.21
CA ILE A 172 27.38 4.29 -13.71
C ILE A 172 27.11 5.23 -14.87
N ALA A 173 26.79 4.66 -16.02
CA ALA A 173 26.42 5.39 -17.22
C ALA A 173 24.89 5.43 -17.36
N GLY A 174 24.32 6.64 -17.25
CA GLY A 174 22.90 6.91 -17.34
C GLY A 174 22.24 7.17 -15.99
N GLY A 175 21.60 8.34 -15.86
CA GLY A 175 20.91 8.82 -14.67
C GLY A 175 19.40 8.58 -14.69
N GLY A 176 18.91 7.57 -15.42
CA GLY A 176 17.53 7.10 -15.34
C GLY A 176 17.25 6.29 -14.06
N PRO A 177 16.00 5.79 -13.86
CA PRO A 177 15.61 5.09 -12.61
C PRO A 177 16.54 3.94 -12.24
N GLY A 178 16.94 3.12 -13.20
CA GLY A 178 17.86 1.99 -12.97
C GLY A 178 19.26 2.44 -12.54
N GLY A 179 19.82 3.46 -13.21
CA GLY A 179 21.12 4.01 -12.87
C GLY A 179 21.14 4.71 -11.51
N LEU A 180 20.08 5.45 -11.19
CA LEU A 180 19.91 6.09 -9.88
C LEU A 180 19.82 5.06 -8.77
N TYR A 181 19.03 4.01 -8.95
CA TYR A 181 18.90 2.95 -7.95
C TYR A 181 20.21 2.15 -7.78
N ALA A 182 20.92 1.89 -8.87
CA ALA A 182 22.23 1.25 -8.83
C ALA A 182 23.26 2.12 -8.09
N ALA A 183 23.26 3.45 -8.35
CA ALA A 183 24.12 4.41 -7.67
C ALA A 183 23.84 4.45 -6.16
N TRP A 184 22.58 4.57 -5.79
CA TRP A 184 22.14 4.56 -4.40
C TRP A 184 22.54 3.25 -3.69
N THR A 185 22.29 2.10 -4.32
CA THR A 185 22.66 0.80 -3.75
C THR A 185 24.17 0.65 -3.57
N ALA A 186 24.95 1.03 -4.59
CA ALA A 186 26.41 0.96 -4.53
C ALA A 186 26.97 1.90 -3.44
N ALA A 187 26.46 3.10 -3.31
CA ALA A 187 26.86 4.05 -2.28
C ALA A 187 26.55 3.52 -0.87
N ARG A 188 25.35 2.96 -0.66
CA ARG A 188 24.97 2.32 0.62
C ARG A 188 25.84 1.12 0.97
N ARG A 189 26.38 0.41 -0.03
CA ARG A 189 27.38 -0.64 0.17
C ARG A 189 28.78 -0.10 0.49
N GLY A 190 28.97 1.21 0.49
CA GLY A 190 30.24 1.87 0.82
C GLY A 190 31.20 2.02 -0.35
N HIS A 191 30.75 1.81 -1.60
CA HIS A 191 31.54 2.08 -2.78
C HIS A 191 31.66 3.58 -3.06
N SER A 192 32.75 3.99 -3.73
CA SER A 192 32.86 5.33 -4.33
C SER A 192 32.13 5.31 -5.67
N VAL A 193 31.08 6.13 -5.82
CA VAL A 193 30.21 6.09 -7.00
C VAL A 193 30.34 7.38 -7.81
N VAL A 194 30.50 7.21 -9.12
CA VAL A 194 30.40 8.29 -10.11
C VAL A 194 29.24 7.92 -11.05
N LEU A 195 28.23 8.80 -11.14
CA LEU A 195 27.12 8.64 -12.07
C LEU A 195 27.29 9.69 -13.18
N CYS A 196 27.29 9.23 -14.44
CA CYS A 196 27.37 10.07 -15.62
C CYS A 196 26.00 10.07 -16.32
N GLU A 197 25.50 11.27 -16.65
CA GLU A 197 24.29 11.48 -17.41
C GLU A 197 24.60 12.43 -18.59
N LYS A 198 24.06 12.14 -19.76
CA LYS A 198 24.23 12.99 -20.94
C LYS A 198 23.33 14.22 -20.93
N GLU A 199 22.18 14.12 -20.25
CA GLU A 199 21.22 15.20 -20.12
C GLU A 199 21.55 16.09 -18.91
N VAL A 200 21.03 17.33 -18.93
CA VAL A 200 21.26 18.34 -17.89
C VAL A 200 20.67 17.91 -16.53
N ALA A 201 19.65 17.06 -16.56
CA ALA A 201 18.98 16.62 -15.35
C ALA A 201 18.80 15.10 -15.28
N LEU A 202 18.86 14.55 -14.06
CA LEU A 202 18.64 13.13 -13.78
C LEU A 202 17.14 12.77 -13.89
N GLY A 203 16.82 11.47 -13.97
CA GLY A 203 15.46 10.95 -13.98
C GLY A 203 15.07 10.21 -15.27
N GLY A 204 15.75 10.46 -16.37
CA GLY A 204 15.48 9.79 -17.65
C GLY A 204 14.02 9.94 -18.07
N ILE A 205 13.35 8.82 -18.41
CA ILE A 205 11.95 8.79 -18.88
C ILE A 205 10.92 9.31 -17.84
N LEU A 206 11.29 9.42 -16.57
CA LEU A 206 10.37 9.95 -15.54
C LEU A 206 10.17 11.47 -15.61
N LYS A 207 10.87 12.16 -16.52
CA LYS A 207 10.75 13.62 -16.73
C LYS A 207 9.75 14.00 -17.79
N SER A 208 9.24 13.07 -18.57
CA SER A 208 8.30 13.32 -19.66
C SER A 208 6.87 13.43 -19.19
#